data_b099e693a624d69701129dfea18de867
#
_entry.id   b099e693a624d69701129dfea18de867
#
_cell.length_a   1.000
_cell.length_b   1.000
_cell.length_c   1.000
_cell.angle_alpha   90.00
_cell.angle_beta   90.00
_cell.angle_gamma   90.00
#
_symmetry.space_group_name_H-M   'P 1'
#
loop_
_entity.id
_entity.type
_entity.pdbx_description
1 polymer ?
#
loop_
_entity_poly.entity_id
_entity_poly.type
_entity_poly.pdbx_seq_one_letter_code
_entity_poly.pdbx_strand_id
1 'polypeptide(L)'
;MKIFFGTDGWRALEGSQINESSVATIAQAFGDYLHHKKENPVVAIGYDSRKNSDTFAKVFARVLTGNGIKVLLSDRIIPTPVLSFTVLNMHCDAGVMITASHNPKEYNGIKFKSNYGGPFSTEETKKVEALLYHSPVVASPDLIDK
;
A
#
# COMPACT_ATOMS: atom_id res chain seq x y z
N MET A 1 7.30 -17.41 2.70
CA MET A 1 8.12 -16.23 3.03
C MET A 1 7.44 -15.45 4.14
N LYS A 2 8.20 -15.01 5.11
CA LYS A 2 7.68 -14.16 6.18
C LYS A 2 7.82 -12.69 5.83
N ILE A 3 6.76 -11.92 6.05
CA ILE A 3 6.74 -10.49 5.81
C ILE A 3 6.79 -9.79 7.16
N PHE A 4 7.83 -8.97 7.37
CA PHE A 4 7.96 -8.18 8.59
C PHE A 4 8.05 -6.71 8.24
N PHE A 5 7.24 -5.90 8.91
CA PHE A 5 7.30 -4.45 8.74
C PHE A 5 8.29 -3.85 9.71
N GLY A 6 9.21 -3.05 9.18
CA GLY A 6 10.10 -2.24 10.00
C GLY A 6 9.41 -0.95 10.45
N THR A 7 10.21 0.00 10.91
CA THR A 7 9.71 1.28 11.41
C THR A 7 9.06 2.16 10.33
N ASP A 8 9.39 1.91 9.06
CA ASP A 8 8.88 2.72 7.94
C ASP A 8 8.51 1.81 6.77
N GLY A 9 7.61 0.87 7.03
CA GLY A 9 7.10 -0.03 6.02
C GLY A 9 7.92 -1.29 5.82
N TRP A 10 7.79 -1.90 4.66
CA TRP A 10 8.43 -3.15 4.29
C TRP A 10 9.27 -2.95 3.03
N ARG A 11 10.49 -3.46 3.06
CA ARG A 11 11.40 -3.41 1.92
C ARG A 11 11.99 -4.78 1.67
N ALA A 12 12.07 -5.17 0.41
CA ALA A 12 12.49 -6.52 0.06
C ALA A 12 13.08 -6.56 -1.34
N LEU A 13 13.74 -7.68 -1.65
CA LEU A 13 14.30 -7.89 -2.98
C LEU A 13 13.19 -8.08 -4.01
N GLU A 14 13.25 -7.31 -5.07
CA GLU A 14 12.26 -7.37 -6.14
C GLU A 14 12.35 -8.73 -6.85
N GLY A 15 11.19 -9.29 -7.14
CA GLY A 15 11.06 -10.59 -7.81
C GLY A 15 10.97 -11.76 -6.84
N SER A 16 11.98 -11.95 -6.00
CA SER A 16 12.01 -13.09 -5.09
C SER A 16 11.18 -12.88 -3.82
N GLN A 17 11.14 -11.64 -3.32
CA GLN A 17 10.44 -11.32 -2.09
C GLN A 17 9.26 -10.41 -2.33
N ILE A 18 9.47 -9.26 -2.99
CA ILE A 18 8.36 -8.40 -3.39
C ILE A 18 7.98 -8.72 -4.83
N ASN A 19 6.76 -9.18 -5.00
CA ASN A 19 6.18 -9.56 -6.29
C ASN A 19 4.68 -9.34 -6.21
N GLU A 20 3.97 -9.62 -7.29
CA GLU A 20 2.52 -9.37 -7.30
C GLU A 20 1.79 -10.15 -6.20
N SER A 21 2.23 -11.36 -5.92
CA SER A 21 1.60 -12.19 -4.89
C SER A 21 1.78 -11.61 -3.48
N SER A 22 3.01 -11.22 -3.11
CA SER A 22 3.25 -10.65 -1.78
C SER A 22 2.59 -9.29 -1.63
N VAL A 23 2.60 -8.47 -2.69
CA VAL A 23 1.90 -7.17 -2.68
C VAL A 23 0.41 -7.37 -2.48
N ALA A 24 -0.19 -8.33 -3.17
CA ALA A 24 -1.62 -8.64 -3.03
C ALA A 24 -1.95 -9.10 -1.60
N THR A 25 -1.10 -9.92 -1.01
CA THR A 25 -1.28 -10.39 0.37
C THR A 25 -1.26 -9.21 1.36
N ILE A 26 -0.30 -8.31 1.19
CA ILE A 26 -0.21 -7.12 2.05
C ILE A 26 -1.41 -6.20 1.84
N ALA A 27 -1.84 -6.02 0.59
CA ALA A 27 -2.99 -5.18 0.29
C ALA A 27 -4.26 -5.70 0.95
N GLN A 28 -4.47 -7.01 0.95
CA GLN A 28 -5.62 -7.61 1.60
C GLN A 28 -5.59 -7.34 3.12
N ALA A 29 -4.45 -7.57 3.76
CA ALA A 29 -4.32 -7.31 5.19
C ALA A 29 -4.54 -5.83 5.53
N PHE A 30 -4.02 -4.94 4.70
CA PHE A 30 -4.19 -3.50 4.87
C PHE A 30 -5.67 -3.11 4.73
N GLY A 31 -6.35 -3.67 3.74
CA GLY A 31 -7.79 -3.44 3.55
C GLY A 31 -8.62 -3.94 4.73
N ASP A 32 -8.31 -5.12 5.23
CA ASP A 32 -8.97 -5.69 6.40
C ASP A 32 -8.79 -4.77 7.63
N TYR A 33 -7.55 -4.28 7.81
CA TYR A 33 -7.25 -3.35 8.90
C TYR A 33 -8.10 -2.07 8.80
N LEU A 34 -8.19 -1.49 7.60
CA LEU A 34 -8.96 -0.26 7.41
C LEU A 34 -10.45 -0.48 7.66
N HIS A 35 -10.98 -1.62 7.25
CA HIS A 35 -12.40 -1.94 7.48
C HIS A 35 -12.72 -2.10 8.97
N HIS A 36 -11.76 -2.49 9.79
CA HIS A 36 -11.94 -2.52 11.24
C HIS A 36 -12.03 -1.13 11.85
N LYS A 37 -11.49 -0.12 11.17
CA LYS A 37 -11.46 1.26 11.66
C LYS A 37 -12.57 2.12 11.08
N LYS A 38 -12.97 1.86 9.83
CA LYS A 38 -13.92 2.71 9.13
C LYS A 38 -14.69 1.89 8.08
N GLU A 39 -15.96 2.22 7.92
CA GLU A 39 -16.83 1.48 7.01
C GLU A 39 -16.49 1.70 5.54
N ASN A 40 -16.27 2.96 5.13
CA ASN A 40 -16.00 3.31 3.74
C ASN A 40 -14.66 4.04 3.61
N PRO A 41 -13.52 3.33 3.76
CA PRO A 41 -12.23 4.01 3.70
C PRO A 41 -11.87 4.46 2.29
N VAL A 42 -11.06 5.53 2.24
CA VAL A 42 -10.51 6.07 1.00
C VAL A 42 -8.98 6.06 1.13
N VAL A 43 -8.29 5.49 0.15
CA VAL A 43 -6.84 5.32 0.18
C VAL A 43 -6.21 5.95 -1.05
N ALA A 44 -5.18 6.75 -0.86
CA ALA A 44 -4.34 7.27 -1.95
C ALA A 44 -3.15 6.35 -2.14
N ILE A 45 -2.81 6.03 -3.38
CA ILE A 45 -1.68 5.16 -3.72
C ILE A 45 -0.76 5.88 -4.69
N GLY A 46 0.53 5.95 -4.34
CA GLY A 46 1.57 6.49 -5.21
C GLY A 46 2.71 5.50 -5.38
N TYR A 47 3.60 5.78 -6.31
CA TYR A 47 4.74 4.91 -6.60
C TYR A 47 5.89 5.73 -7.15
N ASP A 48 7.12 5.20 -6.95
CA ASP A 48 8.33 5.82 -7.46
C ASP A 48 8.75 5.21 -8.81
N SER A 49 9.96 5.54 -9.25
CA SER A 49 10.47 5.10 -10.56
C SER A 49 11.11 3.72 -10.55
N ARG A 50 11.10 3.01 -9.42
CA ARG A 50 11.70 1.69 -9.34
C ARG A 50 10.97 0.70 -10.24
N LYS A 51 11.72 -0.33 -10.67
CA LYS A 51 11.18 -1.39 -11.50
C LYS A 51 9.93 -1.99 -10.86
N ASN A 52 8.88 -2.12 -11.64
CA ASN A 52 7.59 -2.70 -11.24
C ASN A 52 6.82 -1.92 -10.17
N SER A 53 7.26 -0.72 -9.76
CA SER A 53 6.52 0.07 -8.78
C SER A 53 5.11 0.38 -9.27
N ASP A 54 4.97 0.75 -10.54
CA ASP A 54 3.65 1.02 -11.14
C ASP A 54 2.78 -0.24 -11.16
N THR A 55 3.35 -1.39 -11.50
CA THR A 55 2.64 -2.68 -11.51
C THR A 55 2.17 -3.03 -10.10
N PHE A 56 3.04 -2.89 -9.12
CA PHE A 56 2.69 -3.18 -7.72
C PHE A 56 1.62 -2.24 -7.19
N ALA A 57 1.68 -0.96 -7.57
CA ALA A 57 0.64 0.00 -7.20
C ALA A 57 -0.72 -0.42 -7.77
N LYS A 58 -0.75 -0.88 -9.00
CA LYS A 58 -1.98 -1.36 -9.63
C LYS A 58 -2.53 -2.62 -8.95
N VAL A 59 -1.65 -3.56 -8.60
CA VAL A 59 -2.04 -4.77 -7.87
C VAL A 59 -2.66 -4.38 -6.52
N PHE A 60 -2.01 -3.48 -5.80
CA PHE A 60 -2.50 -3.00 -4.52
C PHE A 60 -3.89 -2.36 -4.67
N ALA A 61 -4.04 -1.50 -5.68
CA ALA A 61 -5.30 -0.83 -5.97
C ALA A 61 -6.43 -1.82 -6.29
N ARG A 62 -6.13 -2.84 -7.10
CA ARG A 62 -7.13 -3.86 -7.45
C ARG A 62 -7.63 -4.63 -6.23
N VAL A 63 -6.73 -4.97 -5.33
CA VAL A 63 -7.12 -5.69 -4.11
C VAL A 63 -7.98 -4.79 -3.24
N LEU A 64 -7.60 -3.53 -3.05
CA LEU A 64 -8.40 -2.60 -2.25
C LEU A 64 -9.79 -2.39 -2.88
N THR A 65 -9.86 -2.15 -4.19
CA THR A 65 -11.15 -1.96 -4.86
C THR A 65 -11.99 -3.23 -4.84
N GLY A 66 -11.35 -4.40 -4.92
CA GLY A 66 -12.04 -5.68 -4.78
C GLY A 66 -12.66 -5.88 -3.40
N ASN A 67 -12.15 -5.18 -2.40
CA ASN A 67 -12.67 -5.19 -1.03
C ASN A 67 -13.57 -3.98 -0.74
N GLY A 68 -14.01 -3.27 -1.76
CA GLY A 68 -14.95 -2.15 -1.59
C GLY A 68 -14.33 -0.86 -1.07
N ILE A 69 -13.02 -0.73 -1.16
CA ILE A 69 -12.31 0.47 -0.71
C ILE A 69 -12.11 1.41 -1.90
N LYS A 70 -12.42 2.69 -1.72
CA LYS A 70 -12.18 3.70 -2.75
C LYS A 70 -10.69 4.02 -2.83
N VAL A 71 -10.14 4.00 -4.04
CA VAL A 71 -8.72 4.24 -4.27
C VAL A 71 -8.51 5.44 -5.18
N LEU A 72 -7.57 6.31 -4.79
CA LEU A 72 -7.05 7.38 -5.63
C LEU A 72 -5.64 6.95 -6.05
N LEU A 73 -5.52 6.37 -7.23
CA LEU A 73 -4.24 5.87 -7.74
C LEU A 73 -3.57 6.95 -8.58
N SER A 74 -2.29 7.24 -8.29
CA SER A 74 -1.53 8.19 -9.09
C SER A 74 -1.40 7.69 -10.54
N ASP A 75 -1.53 8.57 -11.49
CA ASP A 75 -1.35 8.26 -12.91
C ASP A 75 0.11 8.42 -13.37
N ARG A 76 0.99 8.82 -12.46
CA ARG A 76 2.40 9.05 -12.74
C ARG A 76 3.24 8.82 -11.51
N ILE A 77 4.55 8.75 -11.72
CA ILE A 77 5.53 8.68 -10.64
C ILE A 77 5.45 9.94 -9.80
N ILE A 78 5.39 9.77 -8.48
CA ILE A 78 5.38 10.89 -7.53
C ILE A 78 6.36 10.62 -6.39
N PRO A 79 6.94 11.68 -5.79
CA PRO A 79 7.73 11.50 -4.57
C PRO A 79 6.82 11.30 -3.36
N THR A 80 7.35 10.65 -2.32
CA THR A 80 6.59 10.36 -1.10
C THR A 80 5.90 11.59 -0.49
N PRO A 81 6.55 12.78 -0.39
CA PRO A 81 5.85 13.96 0.14
C PRO A 81 4.59 14.35 -0.63
N VAL A 82 4.56 14.13 -1.93
CA VAL A 82 3.37 14.39 -2.74
C VAL A 82 2.25 13.45 -2.37
N LEU A 83 2.55 12.17 -2.11
CA LEU A 83 1.56 11.20 -1.64
C LEU A 83 1.00 11.64 -0.29
N SER A 84 1.86 12.01 0.65
CA SER A 84 1.43 12.48 1.97
C SER A 84 0.54 13.73 1.87
N PHE A 85 0.90 14.67 1.01
CA PHE A 85 0.10 15.87 0.77
C PHE A 85 -1.28 15.50 0.20
N THR A 86 -1.32 14.55 -0.72
CA THR A 86 -2.57 14.09 -1.32
C THR A 86 -3.50 13.50 -0.28
N VAL A 87 -2.96 12.69 0.64
CA VAL A 87 -3.76 12.12 1.74
C VAL A 87 -4.44 13.22 2.53
N LEU A 88 -3.70 14.26 2.90
CA LEU A 88 -4.25 15.41 3.63
C LEU A 88 -5.25 16.20 2.79
N ASN A 89 -4.85 16.59 1.58
CA ASN A 89 -5.62 17.47 0.73
C ASN A 89 -6.94 16.87 0.26
N MET A 90 -6.94 15.57 0.01
CA MET A 90 -8.12 14.84 -0.46
C MET A 90 -8.88 14.14 0.67
N HIS A 91 -8.50 14.37 1.91
CA HIS A 91 -9.12 13.79 3.10
C HIS A 91 -9.19 12.26 3.03
N CYS A 92 -8.11 11.64 2.60
CA CYS A 92 -8.02 10.18 2.58
C CYS A 92 -7.84 9.62 3.99
N ASP A 93 -8.27 8.39 4.19
CA ASP A 93 -8.12 7.72 5.48
C ASP A 93 -6.73 7.14 5.66
N ALA A 94 -6.04 6.85 4.55
CA ALA A 94 -4.68 6.35 4.57
C ALA A 94 -4.02 6.56 3.20
N GLY A 95 -2.71 6.36 3.17
CA GLY A 95 -1.95 6.39 1.93
C GLY A 95 -1.02 5.20 1.85
N VAL A 96 -0.67 4.82 0.63
CA VAL A 96 0.28 3.75 0.35
C VAL A 96 1.29 4.27 -0.67
N MET A 97 2.57 4.10 -0.37
CA MET A 97 3.63 4.47 -1.30
C MET A 97 4.46 3.25 -1.63
N ILE A 98 4.56 2.93 -2.91
CA ILE A 98 5.38 1.82 -3.39
C ILE A 98 6.78 2.38 -3.63
N THR A 99 7.68 2.09 -2.71
CA THR A 99 9.06 2.61 -2.75
C THR A 99 9.93 1.85 -1.75
N ALA A 100 11.22 1.79 -2.03
CA ALA A 100 12.21 1.33 -1.05
C ALA A 100 13.14 2.48 -0.64
N SER A 101 12.75 3.71 -0.91
CA SER A 101 13.48 4.93 -0.52
C SER A 101 14.94 4.91 -0.98
N HIS A 102 15.88 4.76 -0.03
CA HIS A 102 17.32 4.81 -0.30
C HIS A 102 17.96 3.44 -0.53
N ASN A 103 17.18 2.36 -0.48
CA ASN A 103 17.73 1.03 -0.74
C ASN A 103 18.21 0.92 -2.18
N PRO A 104 19.17 0.00 -2.47
CA PRO A 104 19.61 -0.24 -3.84
C PRO A 104 18.45 -0.55 -4.80
N LYS A 105 18.70 -0.39 -6.08
CA LYS A 105 17.66 -0.53 -7.11
C LYS A 105 17.02 -1.92 -7.18
N GLU A 106 17.69 -2.93 -6.64
CA GLU A 106 17.19 -4.31 -6.59
C GLU A 106 16.07 -4.47 -5.56
N TYR A 107 15.89 -3.49 -4.70
CA TYR A 107 14.85 -3.51 -3.67
C TYR A 107 13.62 -2.73 -4.12
N ASN A 108 12.50 -3.11 -3.59
CA ASN A 108 11.30 -2.29 -3.63
C ASN A 108 10.60 -2.45 -2.28
N GLY A 109 9.47 -1.82 -2.09
CA GLY A 109 8.80 -1.89 -0.80
C GLY A 109 7.49 -1.14 -0.77
N ILE A 110 6.88 -1.16 0.40
CA ILE A 110 5.58 -0.55 0.65
C ILE A 110 5.64 0.23 1.95
N LYS A 111 5.23 1.50 1.91
CA LYS A 111 5.09 2.35 3.08
C LYS A 111 3.64 2.73 3.26
N PHE A 112 3.17 2.75 4.50
CA PHE A 112 1.83 3.21 4.82
C PHE A 112 1.87 4.61 5.42
N LYS A 113 0.91 5.43 5.03
CA LYS A 113 0.71 6.77 5.59
C LYS A 113 -0.64 6.84 6.28
N SER A 114 -0.66 7.50 7.44
CA SER A 114 -1.89 7.71 8.19
C SER A 114 -2.69 8.86 7.59
N ASN A 115 -3.88 9.09 8.13
CA ASN A 115 -4.77 10.14 7.61
C ASN A 115 -4.23 11.56 7.78
N TYR A 116 -3.19 11.76 8.58
CA TYR A 116 -2.54 13.07 8.70
C TYR A 116 -1.28 13.18 7.82
N GLY A 117 -1.02 12.17 6.96
CA GLY A 117 0.09 12.20 6.02
C GLY A 117 1.42 11.69 6.56
N GLY A 118 1.52 11.47 7.86
CA GLY A 118 2.71 10.91 8.49
C GLY A 118 2.74 9.38 8.39
N PRO A 119 3.85 8.75 8.78
CA PRO A 119 3.94 7.29 8.72
C PRO A 119 2.99 6.64 9.72
N PHE A 120 2.61 5.40 9.43
CA PHE A 120 1.89 4.58 10.40
C PHE A 120 2.75 4.42 11.64
N SER A 121 2.11 4.41 12.80
CA SER A 121 2.79 4.08 14.05
C SER A 121 3.22 2.61 14.03
N THR A 122 4.18 2.25 14.87
CA THR A 122 4.59 0.86 15.03
C THR A 122 3.39 -0.01 15.41
N GLU A 123 2.52 0.50 16.27
CA GLU A 123 1.32 -0.21 16.71
C GLU A 123 0.39 -0.50 15.53
N GLU A 124 0.12 0.50 14.69
CA GLU A 124 -0.74 0.32 13.51
C GLU A 124 -0.13 -0.67 12.52
N THR A 125 1.17 -0.55 12.29
CA THR A 125 1.89 -1.45 11.39
C THR A 125 1.80 -2.89 11.86
N LYS A 126 1.93 -3.11 13.18
CA LYS A 126 1.82 -4.45 13.77
C LYS A 126 0.42 -5.02 13.63
N LYS A 127 -0.60 -4.18 13.67
CA LYS A 127 -1.99 -4.63 13.45
C LYS A 127 -2.19 -5.11 12.02
N VAL A 128 -1.63 -4.42 11.04
CA VAL A 128 -1.67 -4.89 9.65
C VAL A 128 -0.92 -6.21 9.52
N GLU A 129 0.27 -6.30 10.09
CA GLU A 129 1.09 -7.50 10.05
C GLU A 129 0.35 -8.71 10.63
N ALA A 130 -0.38 -8.50 11.73
CA ALA A 130 -1.14 -9.56 12.36
C ALA A 130 -2.28 -10.09 11.48
N LEU A 131 -2.74 -9.31 10.52
CA LEU A 131 -3.81 -9.72 9.60
C LEU A 131 -3.30 -10.38 8.31
N LEU A 132 -1.98 -10.47 8.13
CA LEU A 132 -1.42 -11.16 6.97
C LEU A 132 -1.91 -12.61 6.93
N TYR A 133 -2.35 -13.05 5.75
CA TYR A 133 -2.83 -14.41 5.50
C TYR A 133 -4.15 -14.77 6.21
N HIS A 134 -4.82 -13.84 6.86
CA HIS A 134 -6.09 -14.12 7.54
C HIS A 134 -7.25 -14.28 6.57
N SER A 135 -7.32 -13.40 5.56
CA SER A 135 -8.39 -13.43 4.57
C SER A 135 -7.85 -13.84 3.22
N PRO A 136 -8.62 -14.55 2.39
CA PRO A 136 -8.21 -14.79 1.02
C PRO A 136 -8.16 -13.46 0.27
N VAL A 137 -7.23 -13.36 -0.68
CA VAL A 137 -7.09 -12.16 -1.49
C VAL A 137 -8.29 -12.02 -2.43
N VAL A 138 -8.94 -10.86 -2.40
CA VAL A 138 -10.03 -10.52 -3.30
C VAL A 138 -9.60 -9.31 -4.11
N ALA A 139 -9.54 -9.45 -5.42
CA ALA A 139 -9.09 -8.38 -6.30
C ALA A 139 -10.13 -8.08 -7.37
N SER A 140 -10.27 -6.81 -7.69
CA SER A 140 -11.09 -6.38 -8.82
C SER A 140 -10.38 -6.74 -10.13
N PRO A 141 -11.09 -7.22 -11.16
CA PRO A 141 -10.46 -7.51 -12.46
C PRO A 141 -9.95 -6.26 -13.15
N ASP A 142 -10.61 -5.13 -12.95
CA ASP A 142 -10.24 -3.86 -13.56
C ASP A 142 -10.11 -2.78 -12.50
N LEU A 143 -9.28 -1.78 -12.80
CA LEU A 143 -9.18 -0.61 -11.96
C LEU A 143 -10.36 0.32 -12.22
N ILE A 144 -10.93 0.83 -11.14
CA ILE A 144 -11.94 1.87 -11.22
C ILE A 144 -11.20 3.20 -11.39
N ASP A 145 -11.78 4.11 -12.14
CA ASP A 145 -11.18 5.43 -12.35
C ASP A 145 -10.91 6.14 -11.03
N LYS A 146 -9.77 6.79 -10.98
CA LYS A 146 -9.31 7.49 -9.78
C LYS A 146 -9.85 8.89 -9.71
#